data_e111e027991f0244a21d1fc1ddf041e9
#
_entry.id   e111e027991f0244a21d1fc1ddf041e9
#
_cell.length_a   1.000
_cell.length_b   1.000
_cell.length_c   1.000
_cell.angle_alpha   90.00
_cell.angle_beta   90.00
_cell.angle_gamma   90.00
#
_symmetry.space_group_name_H-M   'P 1'
#
loop_
_entity.id
_entity.type
_entity.pdbx_description
1 polymer ?
#
loop_
_entity_poly.entity_id
_entity_poly.type
_entity_poly.pdbx_seq_one_letter_code
_entity_poly.pdbx_strand_id
1 'polypeptide(L)'
;MDTRLSGYTILIVDDDPDILESMELAMRAEGATTAVAEDGTEAVQESERVNPDAVILDMMLPKRSGFLVLEELTKTDSPPVVIMVTANEGKRHMAYAQSLGVSEYLYKPVSLDRLINRVSTLLEERANQTHE
;
A
#
# COMPACT_ATOMS: atom_id res chain seq x y z
N MET A 1 -1.72 23.23 -9.29
CA MET A 1 -1.35 22.38 -8.14
C MET A 1 -0.90 21.03 -8.63
N ASP A 2 0.27 20.62 -8.20
CA ASP A 2 0.80 19.33 -8.59
C ASP A 2 0.06 18.21 -7.86
N THR A 3 -0.64 17.42 -8.64
CA THR A 3 -1.32 16.24 -8.12
C THR A 3 -0.49 15.02 -8.52
N ARG A 4 0.45 14.65 -7.65
CA ARG A 4 1.44 13.59 -7.93
C ARG A 4 0.80 12.22 -8.15
N LEU A 5 -0.41 12.03 -7.61
CA LEU A 5 -1.10 10.74 -7.67
C LEU A 5 -2.35 10.77 -8.53
N SER A 6 -2.49 11.79 -9.37
CA SER A 6 -3.65 11.92 -10.27
C SER A 6 -3.70 10.74 -11.24
N GLY A 7 -4.86 10.13 -11.35
CA GLY A 7 -5.08 8.98 -12.23
C GLY A 7 -4.78 7.63 -11.60
N TYR A 8 -4.26 7.61 -10.37
CA TYR A 8 -3.95 6.37 -9.67
C TYR A 8 -5.00 6.05 -8.60
N THR A 9 -5.23 4.77 -8.39
CA THR A 9 -6.09 4.26 -7.32
C THR A 9 -5.23 3.65 -6.24
N ILE A 10 -5.42 4.08 -5.00
CA ILE A 10 -4.61 3.65 -3.85
C ILE A 10 -5.53 2.98 -2.83
N LEU A 11 -5.21 1.76 -2.45
CA LEU A 11 -5.89 1.06 -1.36
C LEU A 11 -5.06 1.22 -0.08
N ILE A 12 -5.70 1.65 0.99
CA ILE A 12 -5.04 1.87 2.28
C ILE A 12 -5.61 0.89 3.29
N VAL A 13 -4.75 0.10 3.92
CA VAL A 13 -5.15 -0.98 4.82
C VAL A 13 -4.49 -0.79 6.18
N ASP A 14 -5.29 -0.49 7.19
CA ASP A 14 -4.83 -0.34 8.58
C ASP A 14 -6.05 -0.53 9.48
N ASP A 15 -5.88 -1.14 10.64
CA ASP A 15 -7.00 -1.35 11.57
C ASP A 15 -7.28 -0.13 12.46
N ASP A 16 -6.45 0.90 12.40
CA ASP A 16 -6.67 2.16 13.14
C ASP A 16 -7.41 3.15 12.24
N PRO A 17 -8.68 3.48 12.56
CA PRO A 17 -9.47 4.38 11.71
C PRO A 17 -8.90 5.80 11.61
N ASP A 18 -8.19 6.28 12.63
CA ASP A 18 -7.58 7.61 12.57
C ASP A 18 -6.41 7.63 11.60
N ILE A 19 -5.61 6.58 11.57
CA ILE A 19 -4.51 6.44 10.60
C ILE A 19 -5.07 6.34 9.20
N LEU A 20 -6.11 5.52 9.00
CA LEU A 20 -6.77 5.39 7.69
C LEU A 20 -7.25 6.73 7.17
N GLU A 21 -7.96 7.49 8.02
CA GLU A 21 -8.49 8.79 7.62
C GLU A 21 -7.38 9.75 7.22
N SER A 22 -6.32 9.84 8.03
CA SER A 22 -5.19 10.72 7.76
C SER A 22 -4.49 10.39 6.44
N MET A 23 -4.24 9.11 6.21
CA MET A 23 -3.61 8.66 4.97
C MET A 23 -4.50 8.91 3.76
N GLU A 24 -5.80 8.61 3.89
CA GLU A 24 -6.75 8.80 2.81
C GLU A 24 -6.84 10.27 2.40
N LEU A 25 -6.94 11.17 3.37
CA LEU A 25 -6.98 12.61 3.09
C LEU A 25 -5.72 13.08 2.38
N ALA A 26 -4.55 12.61 2.83
CA ALA A 26 -3.29 12.99 2.21
C ALA A 26 -3.18 12.50 0.76
N MET A 27 -3.60 11.27 0.49
CA MET A 27 -3.56 10.71 -0.86
C MET A 27 -4.55 11.41 -1.80
N ARG A 28 -5.75 11.69 -1.32
CA ARG A 28 -6.76 12.43 -2.10
C ARG A 28 -6.30 13.84 -2.43
N ALA A 29 -5.60 14.49 -1.49
CA ALA A 29 -5.06 15.84 -1.73
C ALA A 29 -4.05 15.84 -2.89
N GLU A 30 -3.42 14.69 -3.16
CA GLU A 30 -2.49 14.53 -4.28
C GLU A 30 -3.16 13.98 -5.55
N GLY A 31 -4.47 13.91 -5.56
CA GLY A 31 -5.24 13.55 -6.75
C GLY A 31 -5.62 12.06 -6.84
N ALA A 32 -5.27 11.25 -5.86
CA ALA A 32 -5.56 9.81 -5.92
C ALA A 32 -7.05 9.53 -5.71
N THR A 33 -7.51 8.47 -6.36
CA THR A 33 -8.76 7.79 -6.00
C THR A 33 -8.40 6.79 -4.89
N THR A 34 -9.15 6.75 -3.81
CA THR A 34 -8.80 5.93 -2.65
C THR A 34 -9.87 4.91 -2.30
N ALA A 35 -9.43 3.79 -1.74
CA ALA A 35 -10.29 2.83 -1.06
C ALA A 35 -9.59 2.46 0.25
N VAL A 36 -10.35 2.03 1.24
CA VAL A 36 -9.82 1.69 2.55
C VAL A 36 -10.30 0.32 3.00
N ALA A 37 -9.50 -0.33 3.85
CA ALA A 37 -9.86 -1.60 4.47
C ALA A 37 -9.30 -1.63 5.89
N GLU A 38 -10.03 -2.24 6.82
CA GLU A 38 -9.64 -2.28 8.24
C GLU A 38 -9.11 -3.64 8.67
N ASP A 39 -9.24 -4.66 7.83
CA ASP A 39 -8.72 -5.99 8.11
C ASP A 39 -8.25 -6.67 6.83
N GLY A 40 -7.58 -7.81 6.98
CA GLY A 40 -7.00 -8.50 5.83
C GLY A 40 -8.02 -9.08 4.86
N THR A 41 -9.17 -9.52 5.34
CA THR A 41 -10.24 -10.05 4.48
C THR A 41 -10.84 -8.94 3.63
N GLU A 42 -11.14 -7.80 4.26
CA GLU A 42 -11.66 -6.62 3.57
C GLU A 42 -10.63 -6.10 2.56
N ALA A 43 -9.33 -6.16 2.91
CA ALA A 43 -8.27 -5.73 2.00
C ALA A 43 -8.27 -6.52 0.69
N VAL A 44 -8.40 -7.83 0.76
CA VAL A 44 -8.47 -8.67 -0.44
C VAL A 44 -9.71 -8.36 -1.27
N GLN A 45 -10.86 -8.22 -0.61
CA GLN A 45 -12.12 -7.88 -1.27
C GLN A 45 -12.04 -6.53 -1.98
N GLU A 46 -11.52 -5.51 -1.30
CA GLU A 46 -11.40 -4.17 -1.89
C GLU A 46 -10.38 -4.15 -3.01
N SER A 47 -9.29 -4.89 -2.88
CA SER A 47 -8.30 -5.04 -3.94
C SER A 47 -8.92 -5.59 -5.23
N GLU A 48 -9.79 -6.59 -5.12
CA GLU A 48 -10.50 -7.14 -6.27
C GLU A 48 -11.51 -6.15 -6.85
N ARG A 49 -12.16 -5.38 -5.98
CA ARG A 49 -13.20 -4.42 -6.40
C ARG A 49 -12.62 -3.23 -7.15
N VAL A 50 -11.52 -2.66 -6.67
CA VAL A 50 -10.99 -1.41 -7.24
C VAL A 50 -9.75 -1.59 -8.11
N ASN A 51 -9.13 -2.76 -8.07
CA ASN A 51 -7.91 -3.05 -8.83
C ASN A 51 -6.86 -1.93 -8.64
N PRO A 52 -6.34 -1.76 -7.43
CA PRO A 52 -5.49 -0.61 -7.11
C PRO A 52 -4.16 -0.63 -7.82
N ASP A 53 -3.60 0.56 -8.06
CA ASP A 53 -2.25 0.72 -8.58
C ASP A 53 -1.21 0.56 -7.47
N ALA A 54 -1.56 0.98 -6.25
CA ALA A 54 -0.70 0.84 -5.08
C ALA A 54 -1.54 0.47 -3.86
N VAL A 55 -0.92 -0.25 -2.94
CA VAL A 55 -1.53 -0.63 -1.66
C VAL A 55 -0.58 -0.23 -0.54
N ILE A 56 -1.10 0.49 0.44
CA ILE A 56 -0.40 0.78 1.69
C ILE A 56 -0.94 -0.19 2.72
N LEU A 57 -0.09 -1.06 3.24
CA LEU A 57 -0.51 -2.25 3.95
C LEU A 57 0.18 -2.37 5.31
N ASP A 58 -0.62 -2.39 6.39
CA ASP A 58 -0.11 -2.70 7.71
C ASP A 58 0.13 -4.21 7.83
N MET A 59 1.22 -4.59 8.46
CA MET A 59 1.56 -5.99 8.72
C MET A 59 0.62 -6.62 9.74
N MET A 60 0.29 -5.89 10.80
CA MET A 60 -0.47 -6.40 11.95
C MET A 60 -1.96 -6.13 11.78
N LEU A 61 -2.63 -7.00 11.05
CA LEU A 61 -4.07 -6.87 10.77
C LEU A 61 -4.88 -7.97 11.44
N PRO A 62 -6.14 -7.66 11.85
CA PRO A 62 -7.08 -8.71 12.25
C PRO A 62 -7.48 -9.59 11.07
N LYS A 63 -7.99 -10.78 11.36
CA LYS A 63 -8.55 -11.77 10.46
C LYS A 63 -7.55 -12.41 9.51
N ARG A 64 -6.76 -11.60 8.80
CA ARG A 64 -5.75 -12.08 7.86
C ARG A 64 -4.54 -11.18 7.97
N SER A 65 -3.36 -11.74 8.23
CA SER A 65 -2.15 -10.94 8.41
C SER A 65 -1.78 -10.18 7.14
N GLY A 66 -1.03 -9.09 7.30
CA GLY A 66 -0.52 -8.34 6.16
C GLY A 66 0.31 -9.18 5.21
N PHE A 67 1.03 -10.18 5.71
CA PHE A 67 1.81 -11.09 4.85
C PHE A 67 0.92 -11.92 3.94
N LEU A 68 -0.21 -12.41 4.45
CA LEU A 68 -1.16 -13.16 3.63
C LEU A 68 -1.81 -12.28 2.57
N VAL A 69 -2.12 -11.03 2.92
CA VAL A 69 -2.64 -10.06 1.96
C VAL A 69 -1.59 -9.78 0.88
N LEU A 70 -0.34 -9.53 1.28
CA LEU A 70 0.76 -9.29 0.35
C LEU A 70 0.90 -10.45 -0.64
N GLU A 71 0.88 -11.68 -0.14
CA GLU A 71 0.97 -12.87 -0.97
C GLU A 71 -0.15 -12.92 -2.02
N GLU A 72 -1.39 -12.64 -1.61
CA GLU A 72 -2.54 -12.60 -2.52
C GLU A 72 -2.38 -11.51 -3.60
N LEU A 73 -1.92 -10.32 -3.20
CA LEU A 73 -1.77 -9.19 -4.11
C LEU A 73 -0.68 -9.44 -5.16
N THR A 74 0.38 -10.15 -4.78
CA THR A 74 1.51 -10.37 -5.69
C THR A 74 1.32 -11.56 -6.64
N LYS A 75 0.25 -12.32 -6.48
CA LYS A 75 -0.07 -13.47 -7.35
C LYS A 75 -0.71 -13.08 -8.68
N THR A 76 -1.10 -11.84 -8.84
CA THR A 76 -1.78 -11.38 -10.06
C THR A 76 -0.79 -11.16 -11.21
N ASP A 77 -1.30 -11.14 -12.45
CA ASP A 77 -0.46 -10.91 -13.64
C ASP A 77 0.16 -9.52 -13.65
N SER A 78 -0.51 -8.55 -13.06
CA SER A 78 -0.03 -7.17 -12.96
C SER A 78 -0.17 -6.70 -11.52
N PRO A 79 0.74 -7.12 -10.63
CA PRO A 79 0.59 -6.79 -9.22
C PRO A 79 0.74 -5.30 -8.95
N PRO A 80 0.00 -4.79 -7.97
CA PRO A 80 0.16 -3.38 -7.58
C PRO A 80 1.50 -3.17 -6.88
N VAL A 81 1.91 -1.91 -6.79
CA VAL A 81 2.96 -1.51 -5.87
C VAL A 81 2.42 -1.75 -4.45
N VAL A 82 3.20 -2.42 -3.60
CA VAL A 82 2.81 -2.64 -2.20
C VAL A 82 3.86 -2.04 -1.28
N ILE A 83 3.42 -1.09 -0.45
CA ILE A 83 4.25 -0.50 0.60
C ILE A 83 3.73 -1.04 1.92
N MET A 84 4.54 -1.80 2.64
CA MET A 84 4.19 -2.29 3.96
C MET A 84 4.65 -1.27 5.00
N VAL A 85 3.74 -0.85 5.87
CA VAL A 85 4.02 0.15 6.92
C VAL A 85 3.67 -0.49 8.26
N THR A 86 4.64 -0.62 9.15
CA THR A 86 4.45 -1.37 10.39
C THR A 86 5.22 -0.77 11.55
N ALA A 87 4.69 -0.97 12.76
CA ALA A 87 5.39 -0.65 14.00
C ALA A 87 6.41 -1.72 14.40
N ASN A 88 6.36 -2.89 13.77
CA ASN A 88 7.24 -4.01 14.09
C ASN A 88 8.58 -3.89 13.36
N GLU A 89 9.66 -3.69 14.13
CA GLU A 89 11.01 -3.47 13.60
C GLU A 89 11.82 -4.75 13.40
N GLY A 90 11.19 -5.91 13.46
CA GLY A 90 11.90 -7.19 13.31
C GLY A 90 12.47 -7.38 11.90
N LYS A 91 13.78 -7.64 11.82
CA LYS A 91 14.45 -7.86 10.53
C LYS A 91 13.93 -9.08 9.79
N ARG A 92 13.48 -10.10 10.51
CA ARG A 92 12.91 -11.30 9.93
C ARG A 92 11.62 -10.99 9.16
N HIS A 93 10.81 -10.09 9.70
CA HIS A 93 9.56 -9.69 9.06
C HIS A 93 9.84 -8.94 7.76
N MET A 94 10.81 -8.05 7.77
CA MET A 94 11.20 -7.33 6.57
C MET A 94 11.73 -8.28 5.50
N ALA A 95 12.61 -9.21 5.88
CA ALA A 95 13.17 -10.19 4.94
C ALA A 95 12.06 -11.06 4.34
N TYR A 96 11.09 -11.47 5.15
CA TYR A 96 9.97 -12.27 4.67
C TYR A 96 9.09 -11.49 3.70
N ALA A 97 8.78 -10.23 4.03
CA ALA A 97 8.02 -9.37 3.12
C ALA A 97 8.74 -9.20 1.78
N GLN A 98 10.05 -9.03 1.82
CA GLN A 98 10.87 -8.92 0.60
C GLN A 98 10.79 -10.19 -0.23
N SER A 99 10.80 -11.35 0.42
CA SER A 99 10.67 -12.64 -0.28
C SER A 99 9.31 -12.80 -0.96
N LEU A 100 8.28 -12.12 -0.44
CA LEU A 100 6.93 -12.15 -1.01
C LEU A 100 6.71 -11.07 -2.08
N GLY A 101 7.72 -10.23 -2.35
CA GLY A 101 7.63 -9.24 -3.42
C GLY A 101 7.13 -7.86 -3.01
N VAL A 102 7.27 -7.49 -1.72
CA VAL A 102 6.93 -6.14 -1.28
C VAL A 102 7.80 -5.12 -2.00
N SER A 103 7.19 -3.98 -2.39
CA SER A 103 7.92 -2.93 -3.11
C SER A 103 8.76 -2.07 -2.15
N GLU A 104 8.22 -1.83 -0.95
CA GLU A 104 8.90 -1.01 0.06
C GLU A 104 8.42 -1.44 1.44
N TYR A 105 9.29 -1.34 2.44
CA TYR A 105 8.96 -1.70 3.83
C TYR A 105 9.35 -0.51 4.72
N LEU A 106 8.37 0.13 5.34
CA LEU A 106 8.58 1.34 6.14
C LEU A 106 8.14 1.10 7.59
N TYR A 107 8.82 1.75 8.51
CA TYR A 107 8.51 1.66 9.94
C TYR A 107 7.70 2.86 10.42
N LYS A 108 6.67 2.60 11.22
CA LYS A 108 5.90 3.67 11.87
C LYS A 108 6.74 4.29 13.00
N PRO A 109 6.63 5.60 13.25
CA PRO A 109 5.82 6.55 12.49
C PRO A 109 6.47 6.96 11.18
N VAL A 110 5.69 7.02 10.11
CA VAL A 110 6.15 7.51 8.81
C VAL A 110 5.42 8.82 8.51
N SER A 111 6.15 9.83 8.06
CA SER A 111 5.51 11.09 7.68
C SER A 111 4.65 10.88 6.43
N LEU A 112 3.52 11.58 6.36
CA LEU A 112 2.64 11.48 5.20
C LEU A 112 3.36 11.95 3.93
N ASP A 113 4.20 12.96 4.03
CA ASP A 113 4.96 13.46 2.90
C ASP A 113 5.94 12.41 2.36
N ARG A 114 6.66 11.73 3.25
CA ARG A 114 7.55 10.64 2.85
C ARG A 114 6.77 9.50 2.19
N LEU A 115 5.64 9.14 2.76
CA LEU A 115 4.79 8.08 2.22
C LEU A 115 4.31 8.43 0.82
N ILE A 116 3.82 9.65 0.62
CA ILE A 116 3.37 10.12 -0.70
C ILE A 116 4.52 10.08 -1.70
N ASN A 117 5.71 10.55 -1.31
CA ASN A 117 6.89 10.53 -2.18
C ASN A 117 7.26 9.10 -2.59
N ARG A 118 7.21 8.15 -1.66
CA ARG A 118 7.54 6.76 -1.98
C ARG A 118 6.51 6.13 -2.90
N VAL A 119 5.23 6.36 -2.65
CA VAL A 119 4.15 5.87 -3.51
C VAL A 119 4.33 6.42 -4.93
N SER A 120 4.52 7.73 -5.04
CA SER A 120 4.69 8.40 -6.34
C SER A 120 5.89 7.84 -7.11
N THR A 121 7.04 7.72 -6.45
CA THR A 121 8.27 7.20 -7.07
C THR A 121 8.08 5.77 -7.55
N LEU A 122 7.50 4.91 -6.72
CA LEU A 122 7.31 3.50 -7.07
C LEU A 122 6.31 3.33 -8.22
N LEU A 123 5.28 4.16 -8.26
CA LEU A 123 4.30 4.12 -9.35
C LEU A 123 4.94 4.57 -10.67
N GLU A 124 5.79 5.59 -10.64
CA GLU A 124 6.53 6.02 -11.83
C GLU A 124 7.48 4.94 -12.32
N GLU A 125 8.19 4.29 -11.43
CA GLU A 125 9.09 3.18 -11.79
C GLU A 125 8.33 2.03 -12.42
N ARG A 126 7.17 1.69 -11.87
CA ARG A 126 6.30 0.64 -12.41
C ARG A 126 5.82 0.98 -13.81
N ALA A 127 5.38 2.21 -14.02
CA ALA A 127 4.93 2.68 -15.33
C ALA A 127 6.06 2.63 -16.37
N ASN A 128 7.27 3.01 -15.99
CA ASN A 128 8.43 2.95 -16.87
C ASN A 128 8.79 1.52 -17.26
N GLN A 129 8.67 0.57 -16.34
CA GLN A 129 8.93 -0.84 -16.61
C GLN A 129 7.92 -1.43 -17.59
N THR A 130 6.66 -0.99 -17.54
CA THR A 130 5.62 -1.52 -18.42
C THR A 130 5.72 -0.97 -19.86
N HIS A 131 6.52 0.05 -20.09
CA HIS A 131 6.71 0.63 -21.43
C HIS A 131 7.88 0.03 -22.20
N GLU A 132 8.59 -0.87 -21.57
CA GLU A 132 9.63 -1.64 -22.26
C GLU A 132 9.01 -2.90 -22.88
#